data_02968a657096df736c24619e4315eb11
#
_entry.id   02968a657096df736c24619e4315eb11
#
_cell.length_a   1.000
_cell.length_b   1.000
_cell.length_c   1.000
_cell.angle_alpha   90.00
_cell.angle_beta   90.00
_cell.angle_gamma   90.00
#
_symmetry.space_group_name_H-M   'P 1'
#
loop_
_entity.id
_entity.type
_entity.pdbx_description
1 polymer ?
#
loop_
_entity_poly.entity_id
_entity_poly.type
_entity_poly.pdbx_seq_one_letter_code
_entity_poly.pdbx_strand_id
1 'polypeptide(L)'
;MAGFMVGESLVGEGNEVAHIDLLIGSKDGPVGEAFAGALLNQKHGHTNLLAVVAPNLPAKPDTIIANKVTIAGEKQAVQMFGPAQAAVARAVVDSVRDGVISEQQVEDICIVVGVFIHWDASDDKKIFDYNYQATKESIARALNNEPSAQQVVDGAAEARHPFAGGAEG
;
A
#
# COMPACT_ATOMS: atom_id res chain seq x y z
N MET A 1 -5.38 19.63 5.43
CA MET A 1 -4.33 18.58 5.48
C MET A 1 -3.18 19.03 4.58
N ALA A 2 -1.91 18.77 4.94
CA ALA A 2 -0.76 19.04 4.08
C ALA A 2 -0.86 18.24 2.76
N GLY A 3 -0.13 18.65 1.73
CA GLY A 3 -0.30 18.21 0.35
C GLY A 3 -0.35 16.70 0.13
N PHE A 4 0.61 15.92 0.64
CA PHE A 4 0.56 14.46 0.68
C PHE A 4 1.49 13.92 1.77
N MET A 5 1.18 12.72 2.24
CA MET A 5 1.98 11.99 3.22
C MET A 5 2.37 10.63 2.62
N VAL A 6 3.55 10.16 2.97
CA VAL A 6 4.13 8.91 2.45
C VAL A 6 4.27 7.92 3.58
N GLY A 7 3.88 6.68 3.33
CA GLY A 7 4.14 5.56 4.23
C GLY A 7 4.75 4.39 3.48
N GLU A 8 5.61 3.67 4.13
CA GLU A 8 6.24 2.46 3.61
C GLU A 8 6.27 1.38 4.70
N SER A 9 6.05 0.13 4.32
CA SER A 9 6.25 -1.01 5.21
C SER A 9 6.58 -2.28 4.44
N LEU A 10 7.51 -3.04 4.97
CA LEU A 10 7.84 -4.39 4.52
C LEU A 10 7.52 -5.36 5.65
N VAL A 11 6.65 -6.34 5.39
CA VAL A 11 6.16 -7.32 6.36
C VAL A 11 6.26 -8.72 5.80
N GLY A 12 6.66 -9.65 6.65
CA GLY A 12 6.75 -11.06 6.33
C GLY A 12 8.09 -11.47 5.72
N GLU A 13 8.12 -12.68 5.22
CA GLU A 13 9.29 -13.33 4.67
C GLU A 13 8.93 -14.25 3.50
N GLY A 14 9.95 -14.69 2.75
CA GLY A 14 9.75 -15.60 1.62
C GLY A 14 9.06 -14.92 0.45
N ASN A 15 8.39 -15.73 -0.37
CA ASN A 15 7.71 -15.25 -1.58
C ASN A 15 6.40 -14.50 -1.30
N GLU A 16 5.86 -14.61 -0.10
CA GLU A 16 4.64 -13.94 0.33
C GLU A 16 4.89 -12.58 0.98
N VAL A 17 6.16 -12.16 1.11
CA VAL A 17 6.53 -10.85 1.67
C VAL A 17 5.70 -9.73 1.04
N ALA A 18 5.14 -8.88 1.88
CA ALA A 18 4.41 -7.70 1.46
C ALA A 18 5.29 -6.46 1.57
N HIS A 19 5.38 -5.70 0.50
CA HIS A 19 6.03 -4.39 0.48
C HIS A 19 5.03 -3.35 -0.03
N ILE A 20 4.58 -2.52 0.88
CA ILE A 20 3.60 -1.46 0.61
C ILE A 20 4.30 -0.11 0.57
N ASP A 21 4.09 0.61 -0.54
CA ASP A 21 4.34 2.05 -0.64
C ASP A 21 2.99 2.76 -0.74
N LEU A 22 2.79 3.82 0.02
CA LEU A 22 1.50 4.46 0.15
C LEU A 22 1.61 5.97 0.10
N LEU A 23 0.68 6.59 -0.64
CA LEU A 23 0.40 8.03 -0.58
C LEU A 23 -0.98 8.22 0.03
N ILE A 24 -1.12 9.16 0.96
CA ILE A 24 -2.41 9.59 1.52
C ILE A 24 -2.48 11.12 1.56
N GLY A 25 -3.59 11.69 1.15
CA GLY A 25 -3.79 13.14 1.14
C GLY A 25 -5.12 13.57 0.59
N SER A 26 -5.28 14.88 0.41
CA SER A 26 -6.51 15.48 -0.09
C SER A 26 -6.84 15.02 -1.51
N LYS A 27 -8.13 14.81 -1.79
CA LYS A 27 -8.66 14.59 -3.14
C LYS A 27 -8.42 15.79 -4.07
N ASP A 28 -8.37 16.99 -3.51
CA ASP A 28 -8.12 18.25 -4.24
C ASP A 28 -6.63 18.58 -4.36
N GLY A 29 -5.75 17.61 -4.08
CA GLY A 29 -4.31 17.79 -4.08
C GLY A 29 -3.58 16.75 -4.96
N PRO A 30 -2.24 16.69 -4.85
CA PRO A 30 -1.42 15.81 -5.67
C PRO A 30 -1.76 14.33 -5.52
N VAL A 31 -2.30 13.89 -4.38
CA VAL A 31 -2.74 12.50 -4.21
C VAL A 31 -4.03 12.22 -4.98
N GLY A 32 -4.95 13.18 -5.04
CA GLY A 32 -6.16 13.09 -5.86
C GLY A 32 -5.85 13.03 -7.37
N GLU A 33 -4.87 13.82 -7.83
CA GLU A 33 -4.38 13.76 -9.21
C GLU A 33 -3.74 12.39 -9.52
N ALA A 34 -2.89 11.88 -8.62
CA ALA A 34 -2.28 10.56 -8.76
C ALA A 34 -3.32 9.44 -8.76
N PHE A 35 -4.34 9.53 -7.90
CA PHE A 35 -5.46 8.59 -7.82
C PHE A 35 -6.25 8.54 -9.15
N ALA A 36 -6.68 9.70 -9.65
CA ALA A 36 -7.40 9.80 -10.91
C ALA A 36 -6.55 9.31 -12.09
N GLY A 37 -5.28 9.68 -12.12
CA GLY A 37 -4.32 9.21 -13.11
C GLY A 37 -4.13 7.70 -13.09
N ALA A 38 -3.99 7.10 -11.92
CA ALA A 38 -3.86 5.66 -11.75
C ALA A 38 -5.12 4.90 -12.20
N LEU A 39 -6.31 5.44 -11.91
CA LEU A 39 -7.58 4.82 -12.31
C LEU A 39 -7.78 4.82 -13.82
N LEU A 40 -7.37 5.91 -14.51
CA LEU A 40 -7.64 6.12 -15.92
C LEU A 40 -6.53 5.59 -16.86
N ASN A 41 -5.28 5.51 -16.38
CA ASN A 41 -4.12 5.15 -17.20
C ASN A 41 -3.71 3.69 -16.98
N GLN A 42 -4.49 2.76 -17.50
CA GLN A 42 -4.22 1.34 -17.44
C GLN A 42 -3.13 0.93 -18.46
N LYS A 43 -2.25 0.01 -18.07
CA LYS A 43 -1.19 -0.57 -18.91
C LYS A 43 -1.22 -2.07 -18.81
N HIS A 44 -0.75 -2.75 -19.87
CA HIS A 44 -0.63 -4.21 -19.86
C HIS A 44 0.23 -4.68 -18.67
N GLY A 45 -0.30 -5.63 -17.90
CA GLY A 45 0.34 -6.16 -16.69
C GLY A 45 0.32 -5.21 -15.47
N HIS A 46 -0.23 -3.99 -15.63
CA HIS A 46 -0.37 -2.98 -14.58
C HIS A 46 -1.80 -2.43 -14.57
N THR A 47 -2.75 -3.31 -14.28
CA THR A 47 -4.16 -2.95 -14.12
C THR A 47 -4.39 -2.50 -12.69
N ASN A 48 -4.53 -1.19 -12.49
CA ASN A 48 -4.87 -0.63 -11.19
C ASN A 48 -6.36 -0.84 -10.90
N LEU A 49 -6.70 -1.01 -9.64
CA LEU A 49 -8.07 -1.32 -9.24
C LEU A 49 -8.43 -0.61 -7.94
N LEU A 50 -9.71 -0.28 -7.79
CA LEU A 50 -10.22 0.21 -6.52
C LEU A 50 -10.18 -0.91 -5.46
N ALA A 51 -9.75 -0.55 -4.25
CA ALA A 51 -9.88 -1.45 -3.12
C ALA A 51 -11.34 -1.52 -2.70
N VAL A 52 -11.92 -2.73 -2.72
CA VAL A 52 -13.31 -2.97 -2.33
C VAL A 52 -13.38 -3.98 -1.20
N VAL A 53 -14.23 -3.72 -0.22
CA VAL A 53 -14.52 -4.67 0.87
C VAL A 53 -15.35 -5.85 0.36
N ALA A 54 -16.24 -5.54 -0.57
CA ALA A 54 -17.07 -6.49 -1.29
C ALA A 54 -17.48 -5.86 -2.64
N PRO A 55 -18.00 -6.62 -3.60
CA PRO A 55 -18.58 -6.06 -4.82
C PRO A 55 -19.59 -4.96 -4.48
N ASN A 56 -19.47 -3.81 -5.15
CA ASN A 56 -20.29 -2.61 -4.93
C ASN A 56 -20.12 -1.93 -3.55
N LEU A 57 -19.09 -2.29 -2.80
CA LEU A 57 -18.76 -1.71 -1.50
C LEU A 57 -17.27 -1.30 -1.46
N PRO A 58 -16.91 -0.19 -2.13
CA PRO A 58 -15.53 0.30 -2.12
C PRO A 58 -15.10 0.74 -0.71
N ALA A 59 -13.82 0.60 -0.41
CA ALA A 59 -13.25 1.09 0.84
C ALA A 59 -13.33 2.62 0.93
N LYS A 60 -13.45 3.13 2.14
CA LYS A 60 -13.36 4.57 2.45
C LYS A 60 -12.27 4.78 3.51
N PRO A 61 -11.37 5.78 3.28
CA PRO A 61 -11.25 6.67 2.10
C PRO A 61 -11.12 5.92 0.77
N ASP A 62 -11.51 6.58 -0.32
CA ASP A 62 -11.35 6.00 -1.65
C ASP A 62 -9.89 5.60 -1.86
N THR A 63 -9.67 4.33 -2.19
CA THR A 63 -8.34 3.73 -2.26
C THR A 63 -8.14 3.03 -3.58
N ILE A 64 -7.05 3.35 -4.28
CA ILE A 64 -6.63 2.66 -5.49
C ILE A 64 -5.37 1.86 -5.25
N ILE A 65 -5.33 0.64 -5.76
CA ILE A 65 -4.20 -0.26 -5.71
C ILE A 65 -3.48 -0.23 -7.06
N ALA A 66 -2.19 0.07 -7.02
CA ALA A 66 -1.29 -0.03 -8.15
C ALA A 66 -0.31 -1.19 -7.91
N ASN A 67 -0.16 -2.09 -8.87
CA ASN A 67 0.81 -3.17 -8.74
C ASN A 67 2.22 -2.68 -9.08
N LYS A 68 3.18 -2.98 -8.22
CA LYS A 68 4.59 -2.56 -8.32
C LYS A 68 5.41 -3.42 -9.30
N VAL A 69 4.87 -4.56 -9.72
CA VAL A 69 5.50 -5.48 -10.67
C VAL A 69 4.53 -5.83 -11.78
N THR A 70 5.07 -6.16 -12.95
CA THR A 70 4.24 -6.63 -14.05
C THR A 70 3.56 -7.94 -13.69
N ILE A 71 2.24 -7.97 -13.73
CA ILE A 71 1.45 -9.19 -13.56
C ILE A 71 1.51 -9.97 -14.87
N ALA A 72 2.19 -11.10 -14.85
CA ALA A 72 2.49 -11.88 -16.07
C ALA A 72 1.67 -13.17 -16.18
N GLY A 73 1.05 -13.65 -15.09
CA GLY A 73 0.35 -14.93 -15.04
C GLY A 73 -1.00 -14.83 -14.34
N GLU A 74 -1.89 -15.78 -14.67
CA GLU A 74 -3.22 -15.88 -14.09
C GLU A 74 -3.20 -16.02 -12.57
N LYS A 75 -2.33 -16.86 -12.03
CA LYS A 75 -2.16 -17.05 -10.59
C LYS A 75 -1.83 -15.73 -9.88
N GLN A 76 -0.85 -15.00 -10.39
CA GLN A 76 -0.45 -13.70 -9.81
C GLN A 76 -1.57 -12.66 -9.91
N ALA A 77 -2.34 -12.68 -11.01
CA ALA A 77 -3.52 -11.82 -11.16
C ALA A 77 -4.59 -12.14 -10.11
N VAL A 78 -4.89 -13.41 -9.88
CA VAL A 78 -5.85 -13.85 -8.84
C VAL A 78 -5.37 -13.42 -7.45
N GLN A 79 -4.09 -13.55 -7.15
CA GLN A 79 -3.51 -13.14 -5.87
C GLN A 79 -3.58 -11.61 -5.65
N MET A 80 -3.36 -10.82 -6.70
CA MET A 80 -3.49 -9.36 -6.64
C MET A 80 -4.95 -8.93 -6.47
N PHE A 81 -5.85 -9.46 -7.30
CA PHE A 81 -7.27 -9.08 -7.28
C PHE A 81 -8.08 -9.72 -6.15
N GLY A 82 -7.57 -10.78 -5.55
CA GLY A 82 -8.18 -11.49 -4.44
C GLY A 82 -7.57 -11.11 -3.07
N PRO A 83 -6.68 -11.95 -2.52
CA PRO A 83 -6.20 -11.78 -1.14
C PRO A 83 -5.49 -10.45 -0.89
N ALA A 84 -4.67 -9.96 -1.81
CA ALA A 84 -3.97 -8.68 -1.63
C ALA A 84 -4.94 -7.49 -1.63
N GLN A 85 -5.87 -7.44 -2.59
CA GLN A 85 -6.90 -6.41 -2.63
C GLN A 85 -7.79 -6.43 -1.38
N ALA A 86 -8.27 -7.60 -0.97
CA ALA A 86 -9.10 -7.76 0.22
C ALA A 86 -8.36 -7.29 1.49
N ALA A 87 -7.06 -7.59 1.59
CA ALA A 87 -6.21 -7.17 2.69
C ALA A 87 -6.09 -5.65 2.76
N VAL A 88 -5.79 -4.99 1.64
CA VAL A 88 -5.70 -3.51 1.55
C VAL A 88 -7.03 -2.88 1.92
N ALA A 89 -8.14 -3.32 1.32
CA ALA A 89 -9.46 -2.77 1.60
C ALA A 89 -9.82 -2.90 3.09
N ARG A 90 -9.55 -4.07 3.68
CA ARG A 90 -9.80 -4.31 5.10
C ARG A 90 -8.93 -3.44 6.00
N ALA A 91 -7.64 -3.31 5.69
CA ALA A 91 -6.71 -2.48 6.45
C ALA A 91 -7.12 -1.01 6.46
N VAL A 92 -7.58 -0.48 5.33
CA VAL A 92 -8.09 0.91 5.23
C VAL A 92 -9.30 1.11 6.13
N VAL A 93 -10.32 0.24 6.01
CA VAL A 93 -11.55 0.34 6.81
C VAL A 93 -11.26 0.17 8.30
N ASP A 94 -10.41 -0.78 8.67
CA ASP A 94 -10.03 -0.99 10.07
C ASP A 94 -9.19 0.19 10.62
N SER A 95 -8.43 0.89 9.77
CA SER A 95 -7.70 2.11 10.18
C SER A 95 -8.66 3.28 10.50
N VAL A 96 -9.79 3.36 9.83
CA VAL A 96 -10.86 4.31 10.17
C VAL A 96 -11.54 3.89 11.49
N ARG A 97 -11.96 2.63 11.58
CA ARG A 97 -12.62 2.10 12.78
C ARG A 97 -11.76 2.26 14.05
N ASP A 98 -10.46 2.05 13.92
CA ASP A 98 -9.51 2.15 15.02
C ASP A 98 -9.10 3.61 15.34
N GLY A 99 -9.61 4.58 14.58
CA GLY A 99 -9.36 6.02 14.76
C GLY A 99 -8.00 6.51 14.27
N VAL A 100 -7.24 5.67 13.54
CA VAL A 100 -5.97 6.07 12.91
C VAL A 100 -6.23 7.06 11.76
N ILE A 101 -7.26 6.79 10.96
CA ILE A 101 -7.82 7.75 10.01
C ILE A 101 -9.07 8.37 10.64
N SER A 102 -9.13 9.69 10.68
CA SER A 102 -10.31 10.39 11.22
C SER A 102 -11.55 10.16 10.33
N GLU A 103 -12.66 9.72 10.92
CA GLU A 103 -13.95 9.58 10.23
C GLU A 103 -14.41 10.86 9.54
N GLN A 104 -14.06 12.02 10.08
CA GLN A 104 -14.42 13.32 9.52
C GLN A 104 -13.69 13.65 8.21
N GLN A 105 -12.62 12.93 7.90
CA GLN A 105 -11.78 13.18 6.72
C GLN A 105 -11.95 12.14 5.61
N VAL A 106 -12.67 11.05 5.84
CA VAL A 106 -12.75 9.91 4.90
C VAL A 106 -13.28 10.28 3.52
N GLU A 107 -14.13 11.29 3.42
CA GLU A 107 -14.68 11.73 2.14
C GLU A 107 -13.79 12.77 1.43
N ASP A 108 -12.88 13.43 2.17
CA ASP A 108 -12.03 14.50 1.65
C ASP A 108 -10.65 14.02 1.20
N ILE A 109 -10.26 12.82 1.62
CA ILE A 109 -8.94 12.24 1.31
C ILE A 109 -9.08 10.99 0.43
N CYS A 110 -7.97 10.64 -0.21
CA CYS A 110 -7.83 9.38 -0.93
C CYS A 110 -6.45 8.76 -0.67
N ILE A 111 -6.33 7.49 -1.03
CA ILE A 111 -5.14 6.68 -0.82
C ILE A 111 -4.72 6.02 -2.14
N VAL A 112 -3.43 6.09 -2.46
CA VAL A 112 -2.81 5.33 -3.54
C VAL A 112 -1.85 4.33 -2.89
N VAL A 113 -2.07 3.04 -3.13
CA VAL A 113 -1.30 1.95 -2.52
C VAL A 113 -0.55 1.18 -3.59
N GLY A 114 0.76 1.18 -3.54
CA GLY A 114 1.61 0.29 -4.33
C GLY A 114 1.73 -1.07 -3.64
N VAL A 115 1.34 -2.14 -4.34
CA VAL A 115 1.38 -3.52 -3.83
C VAL A 115 2.36 -4.36 -4.64
N PHE A 116 3.17 -5.15 -3.94
CA PHE A 116 4.08 -6.12 -4.52
C PHE A 116 3.54 -7.54 -4.32
N ILE A 117 3.49 -8.33 -5.41
CA ILE A 117 3.20 -9.77 -5.35
C ILE A 117 4.31 -10.51 -6.10
N HIS A 118 5.04 -11.34 -5.38
CA HIS A 118 6.08 -12.18 -5.98
C HIS A 118 5.44 -13.23 -6.90
N TRP A 119 6.06 -13.48 -8.05
CA TRP A 119 5.54 -14.42 -9.05
C TRP A 119 5.47 -15.88 -8.59
N ASP A 120 6.30 -16.26 -7.61
CA ASP A 120 6.29 -17.61 -7.00
C ASP A 120 5.48 -17.67 -5.70
N ALA A 121 4.81 -16.61 -5.28
CA ALA A 121 3.94 -16.63 -4.11
C ALA A 121 2.84 -17.69 -4.27
N SER A 122 2.51 -18.39 -3.18
CA SER A 122 1.60 -19.54 -3.23
C SER A 122 0.62 -19.64 -2.06
N ASP A 123 0.86 -18.93 -0.98
CA ASP A 123 0.03 -18.96 0.22
C ASP A 123 -0.85 -17.70 0.29
N ASP A 124 -2.09 -17.82 -0.16
CA ASP A 124 -3.05 -16.72 -0.20
C ASP A 124 -3.36 -16.15 1.19
N LYS A 125 -3.29 -16.99 2.23
CA LYS A 125 -3.48 -16.52 3.61
C LYS A 125 -2.34 -15.62 4.05
N LYS A 126 -1.10 -16.00 3.79
CA LYS A 126 0.07 -15.15 4.09
C LYS A 126 0.05 -13.87 3.26
N ILE A 127 -0.32 -13.95 1.97
CA ILE A 127 -0.50 -12.76 1.13
C ILE A 127 -1.50 -11.79 1.79
N PHE A 128 -2.65 -12.30 2.24
CA PHE A 128 -3.61 -11.46 2.94
C PHE A 128 -3.02 -10.90 4.24
N ASP A 129 -2.52 -11.74 5.14
CA ASP A 129 -2.07 -11.34 6.47
C ASP A 129 -0.93 -10.29 6.40
N TYR A 130 0.06 -10.51 5.52
CA TYR A 130 1.20 -9.61 5.38
C TYR A 130 0.82 -8.28 4.70
N ASN A 131 -0.01 -8.31 3.65
CA ASN A 131 -0.48 -7.09 3.02
C ASN A 131 -1.41 -6.28 3.93
N TYR A 132 -2.24 -6.95 4.74
CA TYR A 132 -3.07 -6.29 5.75
C TYR A 132 -2.19 -5.55 6.78
N GLN A 133 -1.23 -6.25 7.37
CA GLN A 133 -0.33 -5.66 8.36
C GLN A 133 0.50 -4.52 7.75
N ALA A 134 1.13 -4.75 6.60
CA ALA A 134 1.94 -3.73 5.93
C ALA A 134 1.14 -2.48 5.58
N THR A 135 -0.11 -2.64 5.13
CA THR A 135 -0.98 -1.50 4.82
C THR A 135 -1.34 -0.72 6.09
N LYS A 136 -1.71 -1.39 7.18
CA LYS A 136 -1.99 -0.75 8.48
C LYS A 136 -0.79 0.06 8.97
N GLU A 137 0.40 -0.53 8.92
CA GLU A 137 1.64 0.12 9.34
C GLU A 137 1.98 1.32 8.45
N SER A 138 1.86 1.18 7.12
CA SER A 138 2.13 2.26 6.18
C SER A 138 1.18 3.45 6.39
N ILE A 139 -0.11 3.20 6.65
CA ILE A 139 -1.07 4.25 6.98
C ILE A 139 -0.66 4.99 8.26
N ALA A 140 -0.35 4.24 9.33
CA ALA A 140 0.04 4.84 10.60
C ALA A 140 1.33 5.67 10.47
N ARG A 141 2.35 5.15 9.79
CA ARG A 141 3.61 5.87 9.52
C ARG A 141 3.39 7.14 8.70
N ALA A 142 2.59 7.07 7.64
CA ALA A 142 2.26 8.24 6.82
C ALA A 142 1.62 9.35 7.65
N LEU A 143 0.60 9.01 8.45
CA LEU A 143 -0.13 9.98 9.26
C LEU A 143 0.68 10.55 10.42
N ASN A 144 1.62 9.78 10.97
CA ASN A 144 2.54 10.22 12.02
C ASN A 144 3.81 10.90 11.49
N ASN A 145 4.01 10.96 10.16
CA ASN A 145 5.25 11.40 9.53
C ASN A 145 6.47 10.61 10.04
N GLU A 146 6.37 9.28 10.02
CA GLU A 146 7.39 8.34 10.48
C GLU A 146 7.95 7.50 9.32
N PRO A 147 9.31 7.28 9.29
CA PRO A 147 10.28 7.92 10.17
C PRO A 147 10.47 9.40 9.86
N SER A 148 10.81 10.21 10.86
CA SER A 148 11.23 11.60 10.64
C SER A 148 12.58 11.65 9.91
N ALA A 149 12.88 12.78 9.27
CA ALA A 149 14.17 12.97 8.60
C ALA A 149 15.36 12.74 9.55
N GLN A 150 15.24 13.16 10.80
CA GLN A 150 16.30 12.95 11.80
C GLN A 150 16.48 11.45 12.13
N GLN A 151 15.39 10.71 12.31
CA GLN A 151 15.46 9.26 12.57
C GLN A 151 16.13 8.51 11.40
N VAL A 152 15.86 8.92 10.15
CA VAL A 152 16.51 8.32 8.97
C VAL A 152 18.02 8.62 8.98
N VAL A 153 18.41 9.87 9.22
CA VAL A 153 19.83 10.26 9.26
C VAL A 153 20.57 9.52 10.37
N ASP A 154 20.00 9.48 11.57
CA ASP A 154 20.64 8.85 12.73
C ASP A 154 20.74 7.33 12.58
N GLY A 155 19.74 6.69 11.98
CA GLY A 155 19.71 5.24 11.76
C GLY A 155 20.50 4.74 10.56
N ALA A 156 20.82 5.62 9.61
CA ALA A 156 21.39 5.22 8.30
C ALA A 156 22.74 4.49 8.41
N ALA A 157 23.58 4.85 9.39
CA ALA A 157 24.90 4.25 9.57
C ALA A 157 24.84 2.77 10.03
N GLU A 158 23.78 2.42 10.74
CA GLU A 158 23.59 1.05 11.27
C GLU A 158 22.58 0.24 10.43
N ALA A 159 21.90 0.90 9.50
CA ALA A 159 20.89 0.27 8.65
C ALA A 159 21.52 -0.82 7.76
N ARG A 160 20.79 -1.92 7.57
CA ARG A 160 21.14 -3.00 6.65
C ARG A 160 19.99 -3.21 5.69
N HIS A 161 20.28 -2.99 4.42
CA HIS A 161 19.29 -3.20 3.37
C HIS A 161 19.39 -4.66 2.87
N PRO A 162 18.30 -5.46 2.92
CA PRO A 162 18.36 -6.89 2.57
C PRO A 162 18.77 -7.16 1.12
N PHE A 163 18.63 -6.18 0.23
CA PHE A 163 18.95 -6.29 -1.18
C PHE A 163 20.10 -5.35 -1.61
N ALA A 164 20.96 -4.93 -0.68
CA ALA A 164 22.05 -3.99 -0.96
C ALA A 164 23.15 -4.55 -1.87
N GLY A 165 23.11 -5.83 -2.24
CA GLY A 165 24.00 -6.39 -3.27
C GLY A 165 25.48 -6.36 -2.93
N GLY A 166 25.86 -6.52 -1.67
CA GLY A 166 27.25 -6.57 -1.26
C GLY A 166 27.98 -5.22 -1.18
N ALA A 167 27.23 -4.13 -1.09
CA ALA A 167 27.79 -2.82 -0.71
C ALA A 167 28.16 -2.79 0.79
N GLU A 168 28.91 -3.82 1.23
CA GLU A 168 29.63 -3.83 2.49
C GLU A 168 31.05 -3.35 2.20
N GLY A 169 31.27 -2.07 2.45
CA GLY A 169 32.56 -1.44 2.41
C GLY A 169 32.81 -0.67 3.68
#